data_a9d7b7c1914d453305fc2243b671668b
#
_entry.id   a9d7b7c1914d453305fc2243b671668b
#
_cell.length_a   1.000
_cell.length_b   1.000
_cell.length_c   1.000
_cell.angle_alpha   90.00
_cell.angle_beta   90.00
_cell.angle_gamma   90.00
#
_symmetry.space_group_name_H-M   'P 1'
#
loop_
_entity.id
_entity.type
_entity.pdbx_description
1 polymer ?
#
loop_
_entity_poly.entity_id
_entity_poly.type
_entity_poly.pdbx_seq_one_letter_code
_entity_poly.pdbx_strand_id
1 'polypeptide(L)'
;MKKVIISHIYNEEYLLPWWLNHHKKYFDHGIIIDYGSTDRSAEIVKEICPTWEFVRSKNSEYNEVELQNEVFEYESRYGEDVWKACLNVTEFLIGDFNSLDSTLGVNIIPCLYFIDDQELRDSSTLSYDKPLWETIKTGLDVPFTLDFRGSRAIHTPNFRYPPGRHFRRIINTDRFIIFNYGFAPMTEEFYKRKLQVQELIPYEERVKHNGGAHTDALNPNGLTRERLVEMYREYVPIDNPHFPRLMPRCTDLTHVMNQFLSRLPK
;
A
#
# COMPACT_ATOMS: atom_id res chain seq x y z
N MET A 1 -8.26 13.10 18.92
CA MET A 1 -7.95 11.69 19.23
C MET A 1 -6.60 11.37 18.64
N LYS A 2 -5.79 10.57 19.35
CA LYS A 2 -4.51 10.06 18.88
C LYS A 2 -4.70 9.18 17.64
N LYS A 3 -3.70 9.16 16.75
CA LYS A 3 -3.71 8.35 15.52
C LYS A 3 -2.46 7.48 15.47
N VAL A 4 -2.65 6.18 15.24
CA VAL A 4 -1.57 5.19 15.17
C VAL A 4 -1.62 4.47 13.82
N ILE A 5 -0.45 4.30 13.20
CA ILE A 5 -0.31 3.55 11.96
C ILE A 5 0.58 2.33 12.18
N ILE A 6 0.21 1.22 11.56
CA ILE A 6 0.99 -0.01 11.58
C ILE A 6 1.35 -0.39 10.15
N SER A 7 2.55 -0.87 9.93
CA SER A 7 2.98 -1.43 8.64
C SER A 7 3.88 -2.64 8.85
N HIS A 8 3.73 -3.63 7.97
CA HIS A 8 4.70 -4.72 7.84
C HIS A 8 5.67 -4.37 6.74
N ILE A 9 6.93 -4.71 6.95
CA ILE A 9 7.96 -4.50 5.94
C ILE A 9 8.87 -5.72 5.77
N TYR A 10 9.40 -5.86 4.56
CA TYR A 10 10.53 -6.71 4.25
C TYR A 10 11.33 -6.08 3.12
N ASN A 11 12.52 -5.56 3.43
CA ASN A 11 13.40 -4.88 2.48
C ASN A 11 12.67 -3.79 1.68
N GLU A 12 12.20 -2.77 2.37
CA GLU A 12 11.38 -1.69 1.80
C GLU A 12 12.16 -0.36 1.69
N GLU A 13 13.51 -0.37 1.76
CA GLU A 13 14.32 0.85 1.68
C GLU A 13 13.95 1.76 0.52
N TYR A 14 13.38 1.19 -0.56
CA TYR A 14 13.01 1.88 -1.77
C TYR A 14 11.80 2.82 -1.62
N LEU A 15 10.70 2.38 -0.99
CA LEU A 15 9.48 3.18 -0.81
C LEU A 15 9.36 3.81 0.58
N LEU A 16 10.02 3.23 1.54
CA LEU A 16 9.90 3.57 2.95
C LEU A 16 10.16 5.06 3.26
N PRO A 17 11.15 5.74 2.63
CA PRO A 17 11.37 7.17 2.89
C PRO A 17 10.16 8.04 2.53
N TRP A 18 9.52 7.81 1.38
CA TRP A 18 8.31 8.54 0.99
C TRP A 18 7.15 8.27 1.95
N TRP A 19 6.97 6.99 2.28
CA TRP A 19 5.88 6.54 3.14
C TRP A 19 5.98 7.13 4.55
N LEU A 20 7.16 7.10 5.15
CA LEU A 20 7.42 7.67 6.48
C LEU A 20 7.27 9.19 6.46
N ASN A 21 7.88 9.88 5.48
CA ASN A 21 7.80 11.34 5.35
C ASN A 21 6.36 11.83 5.15
N HIS A 22 5.51 11.03 4.52
CA HIS A 22 4.09 11.33 4.40
C HIS A 22 3.35 11.10 5.72
N HIS A 23 3.39 9.88 6.26
CA HIS A 23 2.52 9.50 7.36
C HIS A 23 2.91 10.11 8.71
N LYS A 24 4.18 10.41 8.95
CA LYS A 24 4.61 11.10 10.20
C LYS A 24 3.99 12.47 10.41
N LYS A 25 3.41 13.08 9.37
CA LYS A 25 2.70 14.35 9.45
C LYS A 25 1.30 14.21 10.05
N TYR A 26 0.70 13.03 9.96
CA TYR A 26 -0.70 12.78 10.26
C TYR A 26 -0.92 11.80 11.40
N PHE A 27 0.04 10.93 11.65
CA PHE A 27 -0.01 9.93 12.72
C PHE A 27 0.93 10.30 13.85
N ASP A 28 0.41 10.25 15.07
CA ASP A 28 1.16 10.58 16.28
C ASP A 28 2.17 9.50 16.65
N HIS A 29 1.95 8.26 16.17
CA HIS A 29 2.82 7.13 16.42
C HIS A 29 2.71 6.10 15.30
N GLY A 30 3.81 5.38 15.04
CA GLY A 30 3.86 4.27 14.09
C GLY A 30 4.51 3.04 14.70
N ILE A 31 4.07 1.87 14.24
CA ILE A 31 4.67 0.58 14.55
C ILE A 31 5.05 -0.09 13.24
N ILE A 32 6.34 -0.28 13.05
CA ILE A 32 6.89 -0.96 11.87
C ILE A 32 7.30 -2.37 12.26
N ILE A 33 6.58 -3.35 11.72
CA ILE A 33 6.81 -4.77 11.97
C ILE A 33 7.72 -5.32 10.86
N ASP A 34 8.94 -5.67 11.21
CA ASP A 34 9.98 -6.08 10.27
C ASP A 34 10.11 -7.60 10.17
N TYR A 35 9.92 -8.13 8.97
CA TYR A 35 10.11 -9.56 8.66
C TYR A 35 11.58 -9.98 8.46
N GLY A 36 12.50 -9.16 8.88
CA GLY A 36 13.91 -9.47 8.81
C GLY A 36 14.61 -8.85 7.62
N SER A 37 14.31 -7.60 7.41
CA SER A 37 15.00 -6.81 6.42
C SER A 37 16.51 -6.86 6.61
N THR A 38 17.22 -6.95 5.49
CA THR A 38 18.68 -6.95 5.39
C THR A 38 19.20 -5.72 4.67
N ASP A 39 18.29 -4.87 4.20
CA ASP A 39 18.57 -3.58 3.59
C ASP A 39 18.61 -2.46 4.65
N ARG A 40 18.54 -1.21 4.23
CA ARG A 40 18.59 -0.04 5.11
C ARG A 40 17.25 0.31 5.77
N SER A 41 16.23 -0.53 5.68
CA SER A 41 14.88 -0.22 6.20
C SER A 41 14.90 0.19 7.68
N ALA A 42 15.64 -0.53 8.54
CA ALA A 42 15.74 -0.22 9.97
C ALA A 42 16.38 1.14 10.24
N GLU A 43 17.45 1.46 9.51
CA GLU A 43 18.15 2.74 9.61
C GLU A 43 17.24 3.90 9.19
N ILE A 44 16.54 3.73 8.07
CA ILE A 44 15.61 4.72 7.51
C ILE A 44 14.48 5.05 8.50
N VAL A 45 13.90 4.03 9.15
CA VAL A 45 12.86 4.27 10.17
C VAL A 45 13.43 5.08 11.32
N LYS A 46 14.61 4.72 11.81
CA LYS A 46 15.28 5.41 12.92
C LYS A 46 15.64 6.86 12.57
N GLU A 47 16.05 7.11 11.33
CA GLU A 47 16.42 8.44 10.85
C GLU A 47 15.18 9.35 10.68
N ILE A 48 14.11 8.85 10.08
CA ILE A 48 12.94 9.65 9.70
C ILE A 48 11.91 9.73 10.83
N CYS A 49 11.72 8.64 11.57
CA CYS A 49 10.72 8.50 12.62
C CYS A 49 11.32 7.91 13.90
N PRO A 50 12.27 8.60 14.57
CA PRO A 50 13.03 8.04 15.71
C PRO A 50 12.17 7.68 16.93
N THR A 51 10.93 8.17 16.99
CA THR A 51 9.98 7.91 18.09
C THR A 51 9.00 6.77 17.76
N TRP A 52 9.03 6.26 16.53
CA TRP A 52 8.19 5.14 16.14
C TRP A 52 8.82 3.82 16.57
N GLU A 53 7.97 2.82 16.85
CA GLU A 53 8.45 1.48 17.18
C GLU A 53 8.91 0.76 15.91
N PHE A 54 10.11 0.20 15.96
CA PHE A 54 10.61 -0.76 14.97
C PHE A 54 10.77 -2.11 15.66
N VAL A 55 9.97 -3.08 15.28
CA VAL A 55 9.88 -4.36 15.98
C VAL A 55 10.09 -5.51 15.02
N ARG A 56 10.81 -6.54 15.47
CA ARG A 56 10.97 -7.76 14.71
C ARG A 56 9.67 -8.55 14.73
N SER A 57 9.20 -9.00 13.55
CA SER A 57 8.09 -9.94 13.46
C SER A 57 8.38 -11.23 14.23
N LYS A 58 7.35 -11.77 14.86
CA LYS A 58 7.40 -13.11 15.50
C LYS A 58 7.40 -14.23 14.46
N ASN A 59 7.00 -13.92 13.22
CA ASN A 59 6.87 -14.86 12.12
C ASN A 59 8.13 -14.79 11.24
N SER A 60 8.68 -15.95 10.87
CA SER A 60 9.84 -16.06 9.99
C SER A 60 9.44 -16.26 8.51
N GLU A 61 8.22 -16.70 8.27
CA GLU A 61 7.66 -16.99 6.95
C GLU A 61 6.36 -16.23 6.75
N TYR A 62 6.04 -15.97 5.50
CA TYR A 62 4.78 -15.32 5.17
C TYR A 62 3.61 -16.26 5.43
N ASN A 63 2.78 -15.90 6.39
CA ASN A 63 1.48 -16.49 6.63
C ASN A 63 0.47 -15.36 6.84
N GLU A 64 -0.50 -15.27 5.97
CA GLU A 64 -1.43 -14.14 5.95
C GLU A 64 -2.28 -14.04 7.22
N VAL A 65 -2.65 -15.17 7.82
CA VAL A 65 -3.44 -15.21 9.06
C VAL A 65 -2.59 -14.76 10.25
N GLU A 66 -1.37 -15.28 10.37
CA GLU A 66 -0.46 -14.92 11.46
C GLU A 66 -0.03 -13.45 11.38
N LEU A 67 0.14 -12.95 10.15
CA LEU A 67 0.43 -11.55 9.91
C LEU A 67 -0.70 -10.65 10.42
N GLN A 68 -1.98 -11.00 10.18
CA GLN A 68 -3.11 -10.25 10.70
C GLN A 68 -3.27 -10.41 12.23
N ASN A 69 -2.95 -11.57 12.79
CA ASN A 69 -2.92 -11.77 14.22
C ASN A 69 -1.89 -10.88 14.92
N GLU A 70 -0.70 -10.76 14.32
CA GLU A 70 0.36 -9.91 14.86
C GLU A 70 -0.03 -8.41 14.82
N VAL A 71 -0.66 -7.94 13.73
CA VAL A 71 -1.22 -6.58 13.68
C VAL A 71 -2.24 -6.37 14.79
N PHE A 72 -3.17 -7.30 14.93
CA PHE A 72 -4.22 -7.21 15.95
C PHE A 72 -3.64 -7.12 17.36
N GLU A 73 -2.55 -7.85 17.67
CA GLU A 73 -1.87 -7.74 18.96
C GLU A 73 -1.34 -6.34 19.23
N TYR A 74 -0.73 -5.71 18.21
CA TYR A 74 -0.22 -4.34 18.33
C TYR A 74 -1.35 -3.32 18.44
N GLU A 75 -2.40 -3.44 17.65
CA GLU A 75 -3.58 -2.56 17.74
C GLU A 75 -4.30 -2.68 19.08
N SER A 76 -4.35 -3.88 19.65
CA SER A 76 -5.01 -4.13 20.94
C SER A 76 -4.35 -3.46 22.14
N ARG A 77 -3.17 -2.86 21.96
CA ARG A 77 -2.53 -2.01 22.96
C ARG A 77 -3.22 -0.65 23.10
N TYR A 78 -4.10 -0.30 22.18
CA TYR A 78 -4.80 0.98 22.12
C TYR A 78 -6.30 0.80 22.30
N GLY A 79 -6.90 1.73 23.06
CA GLY A 79 -8.35 1.78 23.25
C GLY A 79 -9.12 2.31 22.04
N GLU A 80 -10.43 2.45 22.20
CA GLU A 80 -11.34 2.99 21.18
C GLU A 80 -11.26 4.52 21.06
N ASP A 81 -10.49 5.18 21.90
CA ASP A 81 -10.15 6.59 21.84
C ASP A 81 -8.96 6.89 20.91
N VAL A 82 -8.43 5.88 20.21
CA VAL A 82 -7.31 5.98 19.27
C VAL A 82 -7.72 5.52 17.88
N TRP A 83 -7.48 6.36 16.88
CA TRP A 83 -7.60 5.97 15.46
C TRP A 83 -6.44 5.06 15.06
N LYS A 84 -6.76 3.96 14.42
CA LYS A 84 -5.81 2.93 13.96
C LYS A 84 -5.94 2.70 12.47
N ALA A 85 -4.82 2.51 11.79
CA ALA A 85 -4.75 2.11 10.40
C ALA A 85 -3.59 1.14 10.18
N CYS A 86 -3.81 0.07 9.43
CA CYS A 86 -2.76 -0.80 8.97
C CYS A 86 -2.61 -0.71 7.46
N LEU A 87 -1.49 -0.16 6.99
CA LEU A 87 -1.20 0.12 5.58
C LEU A 87 0.10 -0.52 5.15
N ASN A 88 0.16 -0.94 3.89
CA ASN A 88 1.42 -1.35 3.27
C ASN A 88 2.26 -0.12 2.91
N VAL A 89 3.57 -0.29 2.76
CA VAL A 89 4.47 0.81 2.36
C VAL A 89 4.16 1.37 0.95
N THR A 90 3.37 0.64 0.17
CA THR A 90 2.86 1.12 -1.13
C THR A 90 1.62 2.01 -1.02
N GLU A 91 1.05 2.19 0.18
CA GLU A 91 -0.26 2.79 0.39
C GLU A 91 -0.13 4.10 1.16
N PHE A 92 -0.56 5.18 0.53
CA PHE A 92 -0.51 6.53 1.09
C PHE A 92 -1.92 7.01 1.37
N LEU A 93 -2.25 7.18 2.65
CA LEU A 93 -3.57 7.68 3.07
C LEU A 93 -3.63 9.20 2.88
N ILE A 94 -4.53 9.64 2.02
CA ILE A 94 -4.75 11.05 1.67
C ILE A 94 -6.13 11.46 2.16
N GLY A 95 -6.24 12.61 2.81
CA GLY A 95 -7.52 13.18 3.24
C GLY A 95 -7.38 14.15 4.41
N ASP A 96 -8.52 14.68 4.86
CA ASP A 96 -8.59 15.58 6.01
C ASP A 96 -8.73 14.79 7.31
N PHE A 97 -7.62 14.54 7.97
CA PHE A 97 -7.57 13.82 9.25
C PHE A 97 -8.31 14.50 10.40
N ASN A 98 -8.65 15.79 10.26
CA ASN A 98 -9.46 16.50 11.26
C ASN A 98 -10.95 16.18 11.08
N SER A 99 -11.33 15.64 9.93
CA SER A 99 -12.71 15.27 9.62
C SER A 99 -13.06 13.82 10.00
N LEU A 100 -12.16 13.09 10.68
CA LEU A 100 -12.44 11.74 11.16
C LEU A 100 -13.61 11.77 12.16
N ASP A 101 -14.67 11.07 11.82
CA ASP A 101 -15.87 11.00 12.64
C ASP A 101 -15.82 9.76 13.53
N SER A 102 -15.64 9.99 14.84
CA SER A 102 -15.60 8.91 15.83
C SER A 102 -16.91 8.19 16.00
N THR A 103 -18.03 8.78 15.56
CA THR A 103 -19.36 8.13 15.65
C THR A 103 -19.49 6.97 14.68
N LEU A 104 -18.75 6.97 13.58
CA LEU A 104 -18.74 5.87 12.62
C LEU A 104 -17.88 4.68 13.09
N GLY A 105 -16.89 4.93 13.94
CA GLY A 105 -15.95 3.93 14.45
C GLY A 105 -15.05 3.29 13.38
N VAL A 106 -15.55 3.08 12.18
CA VAL A 106 -14.83 2.46 11.05
C VAL A 106 -15.10 3.24 9.77
N ASN A 107 -14.04 3.76 9.14
CA ASN A 107 -14.09 4.40 7.84
C ASN A 107 -13.44 3.48 6.80
N ILE A 108 -14.22 3.01 5.83
CA ILE A 108 -13.75 2.19 4.70
C ILE A 108 -13.36 3.11 3.55
N ILE A 109 -12.11 3.07 3.16
CA ILE A 109 -11.45 4.02 2.28
C ILE A 109 -11.13 3.36 0.94
N PRO A 110 -11.48 3.97 -0.20
CA PRO A 110 -11.15 3.44 -1.52
C PRO A 110 -9.66 3.57 -1.84
N CYS A 111 -9.16 2.69 -2.70
CA CYS A 111 -7.81 2.80 -3.27
C CYS A 111 -7.86 3.29 -4.71
N LEU A 112 -6.94 4.17 -5.04
CA LEU A 112 -6.59 4.57 -6.40
C LEU A 112 -5.22 3.98 -6.73
N TYR A 113 -5.15 3.17 -7.79
CA TYR A 113 -3.93 2.46 -8.16
C TYR A 113 -3.10 3.27 -9.14
N PHE A 114 -1.87 3.55 -8.74
CA PHE A 114 -0.88 4.20 -9.59
C PHE A 114 -0.04 3.17 -10.34
N ILE A 115 0.17 3.44 -11.62
CA ILE A 115 1.03 2.67 -12.51
C ILE A 115 2.00 3.65 -13.13
N ASP A 116 3.28 3.33 -13.08
CA ASP A 116 4.32 4.15 -13.69
C ASP A 116 4.33 3.93 -15.20
N ASP A 117 3.63 4.78 -15.91
CA ASP A 117 3.79 4.87 -17.36
C ASP A 117 5.06 5.67 -17.65
N GLN A 118 6.12 4.96 -17.98
CA GLN A 118 7.44 5.57 -18.20
C GLN A 118 7.47 6.53 -19.40
N GLU A 119 6.55 6.38 -20.36
CA GLU A 119 6.43 7.27 -21.52
C GLU A 119 5.74 8.58 -21.13
N LEU A 120 4.79 8.52 -20.20
CA LEU A 120 4.06 9.68 -19.68
C LEU A 120 4.70 10.29 -18.43
N ARG A 121 5.67 9.61 -17.82
CA ARG A 121 6.36 10.14 -16.65
C ARG A 121 7.23 11.32 -17.07
N ASP A 122 7.08 12.43 -16.36
CA ASP A 122 8.03 13.51 -16.43
C ASP A 122 9.45 12.97 -16.21
N SER A 123 10.40 13.35 -17.04
CA SER A 123 11.81 12.97 -16.93
C SER A 123 12.47 13.49 -15.64
N SER A 124 11.70 14.12 -14.75
CA SER A 124 12.17 14.55 -13.43
C SER A 124 12.70 13.34 -12.64
N THR A 125 13.86 13.53 -12.07
CA THR A 125 14.48 12.53 -11.20
C THR A 125 13.57 12.29 -9.99
N LEU A 126 13.29 11.02 -9.67
CA LEU A 126 12.62 10.64 -8.43
C LEU A 126 13.42 11.18 -7.24
N SER A 127 12.75 11.86 -6.33
CA SER A 127 13.37 12.45 -5.14
C SER A 127 12.51 12.20 -3.92
N TYR A 128 13.14 11.86 -2.80
CA TYR A 128 12.46 11.71 -1.51
C TYR A 128 12.01 13.05 -0.90
N ASP A 129 12.47 14.18 -1.46
CA ASP A 129 12.07 15.52 -1.03
C ASP A 129 10.66 15.90 -1.49
N LYS A 130 10.12 15.17 -2.48
CA LYS A 130 8.80 15.39 -3.05
C LYS A 130 7.91 14.18 -2.90
N PRO A 131 6.61 14.38 -2.69
CA PRO A 131 5.65 13.26 -2.72
C PRO A 131 5.64 12.54 -4.06
N LEU A 132 5.44 11.22 -4.06
CA LEU A 132 5.40 10.42 -5.28
C LEU A 132 4.38 10.92 -6.32
N TRP A 133 3.24 11.44 -5.86
CA TRP A 133 2.17 11.95 -6.73
C TRP A 133 2.51 13.26 -7.47
N GLU A 134 3.62 13.90 -7.15
CA GLU A 134 4.11 15.00 -7.98
C GLU A 134 4.82 14.50 -9.24
N THR A 135 5.37 13.29 -9.18
CA THR A 135 6.12 12.67 -10.28
C THR A 135 5.31 11.64 -11.04
N ILE A 136 4.58 10.77 -10.32
CA ILE A 136 3.79 9.68 -10.92
C ILE A 136 2.32 10.00 -10.75
N LYS A 137 1.67 10.34 -11.87
CA LYS A 137 0.27 10.80 -11.93
C LYS A 137 -0.61 9.89 -12.77
N THR A 138 -0.05 8.82 -13.32
CA THR A 138 -0.75 7.84 -14.13
C THR A 138 -1.21 6.66 -13.31
N GLY A 139 -2.31 6.05 -13.68
CA GLY A 139 -2.86 4.90 -12.99
C GLY A 139 -4.17 4.41 -13.60
N LEU A 140 -4.85 3.53 -12.88
CA LEU A 140 -6.11 2.95 -13.33
C LEU A 140 -7.27 3.88 -13.04
N ASP A 141 -7.95 4.34 -14.08
CA ASP A 141 -9.22 5.05 -13.98
C ASP A 141 -10.34 4.02 -13.76
N VAL A 142 -10.46 3.56 -12.53
CA VAL A 142 -11.56 2.69 -12.11
C VAL A 142 -12.58 3.56 -11.39
N PRO A 143 -13.86 3.54 -11.79
CA PRO A 143 -14.90 4.25 -11.05
C PRO A 143 -14.83 3.84 -9.57
N PHE A 144 -14.73 4.80 -8.68
CA PHE A 144 -14.55 4.66 -7.23
C PHE A 144 -15.51 3.66 -6.56
N THR A 145 -16.64 3.39 -7.23
CA THR A 145 -17.74 2.60 -6.69
C THR A 145 -17.61 1.10 -6.94
N LEU A 146 -16.67 0.62 -7.77
CA LEU A 146 -16.72 -0.74 -8.28
C LEU A 146 -15.55 -1.64 -7.89
N ASP A 147 -14.37 -1.13 -7.50
CA ASP A 147 -13.26 -2.00 -7.10
C ASP A 147 -13.05 -2.02 -5.58
N PHE A 148 -13.74 -2.96 -4.93
CA PHE A 148 -13.59 -3.22 -3.49
C PHE A 148 -12.27 -3.91 -3.12
N ARG A 149 -11.45 -4.32 -4.10
CA ARG A 149 -10.26 -5.14 -3.87
C ARG A 149 -9.12 -4.40 -3.20
N GLY A 150 -9.13 -3.06 -3.25
CA GLY A 150 -8.07 -2.24 -2.67
C GLY A 150 -8.46 -1.46 -1.42
N SER A 151 -9.72 -1.53 -0.94
CA SER A 151 -10.16 -0.73 0.20
C SER A 151 -9.37 -1.06 1.48
N ARG A 152 -9.16 -0.02 2.30
CA ARG A 152 -8.54 -0.11 3.62
C ARG A 152 -9.48 0.51 4.66
N ALA A 153 -9.12 0.37 5.93
CA ALA A 153 -9.87 1.02 7.00
C ALA A 153 -8.97 1.91 7.85
N ILE A 154 -9.53 3.02 8.32
CA ILE A 154 -9.12 3.72 9.51
C ILE A 154 -10.23 3.59 10.55
N HIS A 155 -9.91 3.16 11.76
CA HIS A 155 -10.90 2.72 12.72
C HIS A 155 -10.49 2.96 14.18
N THR A 156 -11.46 2.91 15.08
CA THR A 156 -11.23 2.99 16.52
C THR A 156 -11.45 1.66 17.23
N PRO A 157 -12.48 0.82 16.92
CA PRO A 157 -12.63 -0.48 17.57
C PRO A 157 -11.50 -1.44 17.18
N ASN A 158 -11.17 -2.37 18.07
CA ASN A 158 -10.26 -3.44 17.76
C ASN A 158 -11.00 -4.55 16.99
N PHE A 159 -10.51 -4.92 15.82
CA PHE A 159 -11.03 -6.04 15.04
C PHE A 159 -9.92 -6.74 14.27
N ARG A 160 -10.15 -8.01 13.92
CA ARG A 160 -9.21 -8.74 13.08
C ARG A 160 -9.44 -8.39 11.62
N TYR A 161 -8.37 -8.07 10.91
CA TYR A 161 -8.45 -7.81 9.48
C TYR A 161 -8.77 -9.09 8.70
N PRO A 162 -9.55 -8.98 7.63
CA PRO A 162 -9.67 -10.06 6.66
C PRO A 162 -8.33 -10.27 5.92
N PRO A 163 -8.13 -11.42 5.28
CA PRO A 163 -6.98 -11.68 4.45
C PRO A 163 -6.71 -10.55 3.46
N GLY A 164 -5.43 -10.11 3.33
CA GLY A 164 -5.04 -8.96 2.53
C GLY A 164 -5.53 -7.61 3.04
N ARG A 165 -6.21 -7.56 4.18
CA ARG A 165 -6.84 -6.35 4.76
C ARG A 165 -7.81 -5.64 3.80
N HIS A 166 -8.40 -6.38 2.85
CA HIS A 166 -9.37 -5.86 1.91
C HIS A 166 -10.78 -5.97 2.47
N PHE A 167 -11.44 -4.84 2.61
CA PHE A 167 -12.83 -4.80 3.08
C PHE A 167 -13.78 -4.91 1.89
N ARG A 168 -14.58 -5.97 1.85
CA ARG A 168 -15.64 -6.15 0.85
C ARG A 168 -16.94 -5.40 1.24
N ARG A 169 -16.82 -4.32 1.98
CA ARG A 169 -17.95 -3.50 2.42
C ARG A 169 -18.06 -2.24 1.60
N ILE A 170 -19.23 -1.64 1.62
CA ILE A 170 -19.49 -0.37 0.96
C ILE A 170 -18.56 0.69 1.56
N ILE A 171 -17.88 1.42 0.68
CA ILE A 171 -17.12 2.61 1.03
C ILE A 171 -18.10 3.59 1.71
N ASN A 172 -17.75 4.03 2.90
CA ASN A 172 -18.62 4.90 3.70
C ASN A 172 -18.04 6.31 3.89
N THR A 173 -16.96 6.63 3.20
CA THR A 173 -16.36 7.96 3.24
C THR A 173 -15.82 8.36 1.86
N ASP A 174 -16.09 9.60 1.49
CA ASP A 174 -15.51 10.30 0.32
C ASP A 174 -14.42 11.30 0.72
N ARG A 175 -14.09 11.38 2.03
CA ARG A 175 -13.13 12.33 2.58
C ARG A 175 -11.69 11.84 2.51
N PHE A 176 -11.51 10.55 2.32
CA PHE A 176 -10.21 9.88 2.26
C PHE A 176 -10.08 9.01 1.03
N ILE A 177 -8.84 8.84 0.60
CA ILE A 177 -8.45 7.92 -0.46
C ILE A 177 -7.07 7.34 -0.14
N ILE A 178 -6.81 6.12 -0.55
CA ILE A 178 -5.49 5.52 -0.57
C ILE A 178 -4.89 5.68 -1.97
N PHE A 179 -3.75 6.34 -2.07
CA PHE A 179 -2.91 6.29 -3.26
C PHE A 179 -2.02 5.06 -3.16
N ASN A 180 -2.26 4.06 -4.03
CA ASN A 180 -1.55 2.80 -4.01
C ASN A 180 -0.49 2.73 -5.11
N TYR A 181 0.78 2.72 -4.74
CA TYR A 181 1.96 2.65 -5.61
C TYR A 181 2.51 1.21 -5.70
N GLY A 182 1.63 0.21 -5.66
CA GLY A 182 2.03 -1.19 -5.78
C GLY A 182 2.75 -1.55 -7.08
N PHE A 183 2.58 -0.73 -8.13
CA PHE A 183 3.21 -0.87 -9.45
C PHE A 183 3.97 0.40 -9.87
N ALA A 184 4.46 1.17 -8.89
CA ALA A 184 5.20 2.40 -9.16
C ALA A 184 6.12 2.76 -7.98
N PRO A 185 7.22 3.50 -8.25
CA PRO A 185 7.85 3.71 -9.55
C PRO A 185 8.44 2.42 -10.12
N MET A 186 8.44 2.21 -11.43
CA MET A 186 9.01 1.02 -12.07
C MET A 186 10.51 1.20 -12.38
N THR A 187 11.33 0.97 -11.38
CA THR A 187 12.79 1.00 -11.45
C THR A 187 13.40 -0.38 -11.19
N GLU A 188 14.72 -0.53 -11.23
CA GLU A 188 15.39 -1.79 -10.85
C GLU A 188 15.09 -2.18 -9.40
N GLU A 189 15.02 -1.20 -8.49
CA GLU A 189 14.66 -1.41 -7.09
C GLU A 189 13.23 -1.93 -6.94
N PHE A 190 12.30 -1.47 -7.79
CA PHE A 190 10.95 -2.00 -7.84
C PHE A 190 10.93 -3.50 -8.15
N TYR A 191 11.64 -3.92 -9.20
CA TYR A 191 11.71 -5.33 -9.56
C TYR A 191 12.35 -6.17 -8.45
N LYS A 192 13.46 -5.72 -7.90
CA LYS A 192 14.12 -6.37 -6.76
C LYS A 192 13.15 -6.53 -5.59
N ARG A 193 12.46 -5.44 -5.22
CA ARG A 193 11.49 -5.42 -4.14
C ARG A 193 10.34 -6.42 -4.37
N LYS A 194 9.78 -6.47 -5.57
CA LYS A 194 8.66 -7.37 -5.90
C LYS A 194 9.06 -8.84 -5.89
N LEU A 195 10.25 -9.14 -6.39
CA LEU A 195 10.70 -10.53 -6.54
C LEU A 195 11.15 -11.14 -5.21
N GLN A 196 11.78 -10.37 -4.33
CA GLN A 196 12.31 -10.91 -3.07
C GLN A 196 11.24 -11.39 -2.09
N VAL A 197 10.04 -10.79 -2.10
CA VAL A 197 8.96 -11.16 -1.17
C VAL A 197 8.53 -12.61 -1.35
N GLN A 198 8.59 -13.15 -2.55
CA GLN A 198 8.23 -14.56 -2.81
C GLN A 198 9.11 -15.55 -2.04
N GLU A 199 10.34 -15.16 -1.65
CA GLU A 199 11.25 -16.02 -0.88
C GLU A 199 10.71 -16.30 0.52
N LEU A 200 9.90 -15.38 1.07
CA LEU A 200 9.25 -15.53 2.37
C LEU A 200 7.97 -16.37 2.30
N ILE A 201 7.44 -16.63 1.09
CA ILE A 201 6.17 -17.34 0.92
C ILE A 201 6.48 -18.83 0.70
N PRO A 202 6.09 -19.72 1.65
CA PRO A 202 6.27 -21.16 1.48
C PRO A 202 5.66 -21.67 0.18
N TYR A 203 6.26 -22.70 -0.40
CA TYR A 203 5.80 -23.29 -1.67
C TYR A 203 4.33 -23.68 -1.61
N GLU A 204 3.90 -24.30 -0.51
CA GLU A 204 2.51 -24.75 -0.30
C GLU A 204 1.53 -23.58 -0.30
N GLU A 205 1.94 -22.42 0.21
CA GLU A 205 1.11 -21.20 0.20
C GLU A 205 1.04 -20.59 -1.21
N ARG A 206 2.15 -20.64 -1.97
CA ARG A 206 2.16 -20.22 -3.38
C ARG A 206 1.25 -21.06 -4.24
N VAL A 207 1.23 -22.39 -4.06
CA VAL A 207 0.33 -23.32 -4.77
C VAL A 207 -1.14 -23.03 -4.45
N LYS A 208 -1.45 -22.55 -3.24
CA LYS A 208 -2.81 -22.13 -2.85
C LYS A 208 -3.14 -20.72 -3.32
N HIS A 209 -2.23 -20.05 -4.03
CA HIS A 209 -2.35 -18.66 -4.47
C HIS A 209 -2.45 -17.63 -3.33
N ASN A 210 -2.01 -17.99 -2.13
CA ASN A 210 -1.85 -17.05 -1.03
C ASN A 210 -0.67 -16.11 -1.33
N GLY A 211 -0.79 -14.84 -0.96
CA GLY A 211 0.19 -13.82 -1.35
C GLY A 211 0.16 -13.44 -2.83
N GLY A 212 -1.00 -13.54 -3.49
CA GLY A 212 -1.19 -13.43 -4.93
C GLY A 212 -0.58 -12.21 -5.63
N ALA A 213 -0.31 -11.10 -4.90
CA ALA A 213 0.40 -9.95 -5.46
C ALA A 213 1.93 -10.17 -5.58
N HIS A 214 2.45 -11.23 -5.01
CA HIS A 214 3.88 -11.56 -4.93
C HIS A 214 4.20 -12.95 -5.50
N THR A 215 3.21 -13.63 -6.08
CA THR A 215 3.33 -14.95 -6.68
C THR A 215 2.71 -14.94 -8.06
N ASP A 216 3.18 -15.83 -8.92
CA ASP A 216 2.52 -16.06 -10.22
C ASP A 216 1.55 -17.24 -10.10
N ALA A 217 0.25 -16.98 -10.28
CA ALA A 217 -0.79 -18.01 -10.26
C ALA A 217 -0.59 -19.09 -11.33
N LEU A 218 0.12 -18.76 -12.43
CA LEU A 218 0.40 -19.67 -13.53
C LEU A 218 1.74 -20.40 -13.35
N ASN A 219 2.60 -19.91 -12.45
CA ASN A 219 3.91 -20.49 -12.19
C ASN A 219 4.25 -20.47 -10.68
N PRO A 220 3.88 -21.52 -9.95
CA PRO A 220 4.17 -21.62 -8.52
C PRO A 220 5.68 -21.67 -8.20
N ASN A 221 6.55 -21.90 -9.19
CA ASN A 221 7.99 -21.88 -9.01
C ASN A 221 8.57 -20.48 -8.84
N GLY A 222 7.78 -19.46 -9.14
CA GLY A 222 8.13 -18.09 -8.81
C GLY A 222 7.71 -17.07 -9.84
N LEU A 223 7.53 -15.85 -9.35
CA LEU A 223 7.33 -14.66 -10.15
C LEU A 223 8.68 -14.26 -10.77
N THR A 224 8.71 -13.99 -12.08
CA THR A 224 9.90 -13.50 -12.78
C THR A 224 9.76 -12.04 -13.17
N ARG A 225 10.87 -11.41 -13.53
CA ARG A 225 10.87 -10.04 -14.05
C ARG A 225 10.03 -9.92 -15.33
N GLU A 226 10.17 -10.88 -16.24
CA GLU A 226 9.42 -10.93 -17.48
C GLU A 226 7.92 -10.99 -17.22
N ARG A 227 7.51 -11.81 -16.24
CA ARG A 227 6.10 -11.92 -15.84
C ARG A 227 5.60 -10.62 -15.19
N LEU A 228 6.40 -9.96 -14.38
CA LEU A 228 6.04 -8.64 -13.85
C LEU A 228 5.84 -7.61 -14.97
N VAL A 229 6.71 -7.61 -15.98
CA VAL A 229 6.58 -6.73 -17.16
C VAL A 229 5.32 -7.06 -17.95
N GLU A 230 4.98 -8.34 -18.12
CA GLU A 230 3.72 -8.75 -18.77
C GLU A 230 2.50 -8.28 -17.98
N MET A 231 2.48 -8.51 -16.65
CA MET A 231 1.41 -8.02 -15.77
C MET A 231 1.26 -6.51 -15.87
N TYR A 232 2.37 -5.78 -15.91
CA TYR A 232 2.35 -4.34 -16.10
C TYR A 232 1.77 -3.95 -17.46
N ARG A 233 2.13 -4.64 -18.54
CA ARG A 233 1.61 -4.40 -19.89
C ARG A 233 0.11 -4.70 -20.01
N GLU A 234 -0.42 -5.58 -19.18
CA GLU A 234 -1.86 -5.83 -19.11
C GLU A 234 -2.62 -4.59 -18.57
N TYR A 235 -1.98 -3.77 -17.75
CA TYR A 235 -2.56 -2.55 -17.20
C TYR A 235 -2.29 -1.30 -18.05
N VAL A 236 -1.16 -1.25 -18.76
CA VAL A 236 -0.86 -0.18 -19.71
C VAL A 236 -1.49 -0.53 -21.05
N PRO A 237 -2.23 0.38 -21.70
CA PRO A 237 -2.86 0.10 -22.98
C PRO A 237 -1.80 -0.02 -24.07
N ILE A 238 -1.27 -1.20 -24.25
CA ILE A 238 -0.72 -1.59 -25.53
C ILE A 238 -1.94 -1.95 -26.38
N ASP A 239 -1.96 -1.50 -27.64
CA ASP A 239 -2.96 -1.91 -28.62
C ASP A 239 -2.94 -3.44 -28.79
N ASN A 240 -3.59 -4.12 -27.87
CA ASN A 240 -3.76 -5.57 -27.92
C ASN A 240 -5.20 -5.86 -28.35
N PRO A 241 -5.41 -6.25 -29.63
CA PRO A 241 -6.74 -6.51 -30.16
C PRO A 241 -7.45 -7.71 -29.49
N HIS A 242 -6.74 -8.50 -28.69
CA HIS A 242 -7.27 -9.71 -28.05
C HIS A 242 -7.82 -9.51 -26.63
N PHE A 243 -7.64 -8.34 -26.03
CA PHE A 243 -8.24 -8.04 -24.73
C PHE A 243 -9.55 -7.28 -24.91
N PRO A 244 -10.68 -7.82 -24.43
CA PRO A 244 -11.95 -7.14 -24.50
C PRO A 244 -11.92 -5.86 -23.64
N ARG A 245 -12.62 -4.84 -24.06
CA ARG A 245 -12.75 -3.46 -23.57
C ARG A 245 -13.11 -3.26 -22.08
N LEU A 246 -12.87 -4.23 -21.21
CA LEU A 246 -13.24 -4.22 -19.80
C LEU A 246 -12.05 -4.00 -18.84
N MET A 247 -10.82 -3.93 -19.37
CA MET A 247 -9.67 -3.57 -18.51
C MET A 247 -9.59 -2.06 -18.37
N PRO A 248 -9.47 -1.54 -17.13
CA PRO A 248 -9.26 -0.12 -16.91
C PRO A 248 -7.96 0.30 -17.61
N ARG A 249 -8.02 1.38 -18.38
CA ARG A 249 -6.84 1.94 -19.06
C ARG A 249 -6.04 2.74 -18.05
N CYS A 250 -4.72 2.69 -18.18
CA CYS A 250 -3.85 3.64 -17.53
C CYS A 250 -4.11 5.03 -18.10
N THR A 251 -4.35 6.01 -17.25
CA THR A 251 -4.69 7.38 -17.63
C THR A 251 -4.05 8.37 -16.66
N ASP A 252 -4.06 9.63 -17.03
CA ASP A 252 -3.68 10.74 -16.14
C ASP A 252 -4.73 10.90 -15.03
N LEU A 253 -4.29 10.76 -13.79
CA LEU A 253 -5.13 10.85 -12.60
C LEU A 253 -5.09 12.23 -11.93
N THR A 254 -4.42 13.23 -12.53
CA THR A 254 -4.21 14.56 -11.94
C THR A 254 -5.52 15.19 -11.46
N HIS A 255 -6.60 15.07 -12.24
CA HIS A 255 -7.90 15.63 -11.86
C HIS A 255 -8.45 14.99 -10.59
N VAL A 256 -8.45 13.65 -10.53
CA VAL A 256 -8.93 12.90 -9.34
C VAL A 256 -8.07 13.18 -8.12
N MET A 257 -6.74 13.17 -8.30
CA MET A 257 -5.78 13.47 -7.24
C MET A 257 -6.04 14.83 -6.62
N ASN A 258 -6.23 15.87 -7.43
CA ASN A 258 -6.43 17.24 -6.96
C ASN A 258 -7.69 17.40 -6.11
N GLN A 259 -8.74 16.61 -6.33
CA GLN A 259 -9.94 16.63 -5.49
C GLN A 259 -9.63 16.23 -4.03
N PHE A 260 -8.67 15.32 -3.81
CA PHE A 260 -8.28 14.86 -2.47
C PHE A 260 -7.11 15.66 -1.91
N LEU A 261 -6.11 15.98 -2.73
CA LEU A 261 -4.94 16.76 -2.28
C LEU A 261 -5.34 18.17 -1.80
N SER A 262 -6.37 18.76 -2.39
CA SER A 262 -6.91 20.05 -1.95
C SER A 262 -7.50 20.02 -0.53
N ARG A 263 -7.79 18.84 0.00
CA ARG A 263 -8.35 18.62 1.35
C ARG A 263 -7.28 18.37 2.41
N LEU A 264 -6.01 18.20 2.01
CA LEU A 264 -4.92 18.07 2.97
C LEU A 264 -4.77 19.35 3.79
N PRO A 265 -4.53 19.26 5.09
CA PRO A 265 -4.16 20.43 5.91
C PRO A 265 -2.93 21.12 5.31
N LYS A 266 -3.00 22.45 5.22
CA LYS A 266 -1.90 23.28 4.76
C LYS A 266 -0.79 23.38 5.82
#